data_9ec3282e5e94e53046514d7a3ec5ca06
#
_entry.id   9ec3282e5e94e53046514d7a3ec5ca06
#
_cell.length_a   1.000
_cell.length_b   1.000
_cell.length_c   1.000
_cell.angle_alpha   90.00
_cell.angle_beta   90.00
_cell.angle_gamma   90.00
#
_symmetry.space_group_name_H-M   'P 1'
#
loop_
_entity.id
_entity.type
_entity.pdbx_description
1 polymer ?
#
loop_
_entity_poly.entity_id
_entity_poly.type
_entity_poly.pdbx_seq_one_letter_code
_entity_poly.pdbx_strand_id
1 'polypeptide(L)'
;MAKINTLWSFFTKDGNIDNFDILNKIHKLDSLNYFEFIKEISINDYNLIFEGTEYDWKTLAVYTKYWIEAQKRIKINEGTFAFFKTHNARVKLKENHYTNELTTLGFIYISRDPRDIVLSYSKHTNKDIDSTIDLLINDTIMGKDKTKNRTLEVLLNWKDHYRSWKKFIKVPSLFLKYEDLVNDIEREINNITDFFYSNFNIEISNKNEKIKNVIKSTNFDNLKNMENKNGFDEKSKYSDFFRSGKTKQWKNELNQNQKNLIEQSCKNQMIELGYM
;
A
#
# COMPACT_ATOMS: atom_id res chain seq x y z
N MET A 1 -1.43 2.14 7.29
CA MET A 1 -1.97 1.06 6.47
C MET A 1 -3.10 0.28 7.14
N ALA A 2 -2.97 -0.20 8.39
CA ALA A 2 -4.07 -0.89 9.08
C ALA A 2 -5.41 -0.14 9.07
N LYS A 3 -5.39 1.20 9.14
CA LYS A 3 -6.61 2.01 9.09
C LYS A 3 -7.37 1.96 7.75
N ILE A 4 -6.72 1.60 6.65
CA ILE A 4 -7.39 1.42 5.35
C ILE A 4 -7.96 0.02 5.20
N ASN A 5 -7.30 -0.95 5.78
CA ASN A 5 -7.82 -2.30 5.84
C ASN A 5 -9.18 -2.37 6.57
N THR A 6 -9.56 -1.33 7.30
CA THR A 6 -10.88 -1.19 7.89
C THR A 6 -11.99 -0.84 6.90
N LEU A 7 -11.65 -0.39 5.69
CA LEU A 7 -12.66 -0.05 4.68
C LEU A 7 -13.57 -1.23 4.36
N TRP A 8 -13.00 -2.44 4.24
CA TRP A 8 -13.82 -3.62 3.98
C TRP A 8 -14.84 -3.87 5.12
N SER A 9 -14.41 -3.85 6.37
CA SER A 9 -15.32 -3.99 7.52
C SER A 9 -16.33 -2.85 7.59
N PHE A 10 -15.92 -1.64 7.24
CA PHE A 10 -16.78 -0.48 7.20
C PHE A 10 -17.89 -0.62 6.15
N PHE A 11 -17.60 -1.15 4.96
CA PHE A 11 -18.59 -1.33 3.91
C PHE A 11 -19.46 -2.57 4.10
N THR A 12 -18.93 -3.65 4.64
CA THR A 12 -19.60 -4.96 4.65
C THR A 12 -20.19 -5.35 5.99
N LYS A 13 -19.73 -4.74 7.10
CA LYS A 13 -20.12 -5.06 8.47
C LYS A 13 -20.51 -3.79 9.26
N ASP A 14 -20.34 -3.84 10.55
CA ASP A 14 -20.65 -2.78 11.52
C ASP A 14 -19.49 -1.82 11.79
N GLY A 15 -18.36 -1.99 11.10
CA GLY A 15 -17.14 -1.19 11.29
C GLY A 15 -16.22 -1.69 12.40
N ASN A 16 -16.58 -2.75 13.13
CA ASN A 16 -15.72 -3.34 14.15
C ASN A 16 -14.65 -4.23 13.53
N ILE A 17 -13.46 -4.19 14.12
CA ILE A 17 -12.36 -5.10 13.85
C ILE A 17 -12.02 -5.82 15.14
N ASP A 18 -12.39 -7.09 15.20
CA ASP A 18 -12.20 -7.91 16.39
C ASP A 18 -10.87 -8.68 16.33
N ASN A 19 -10.36 -8.92 15.12
CA ASN A 19 -9.09 -9.58 14.86
C ASN A 19 -8.52 -9.17 13.50
N PHE A 20 -7.29 -9.61 13.19
CA PHE A 20 -6.65 -9.34 11.89
C PHE A 20 -7.10 -10.27 10.76
N ASP A 21 -7.99 -11.22 10.98
CA ASP A 21 -8.45 -12.12 9.90
C ASP A 21 -9.13 -11.33 8.78
N ILE A 22 -9.83 -10.26 9.14
CA ILE A 22 -10.41 -9.33 8.15
C ILE A 22 -9.31 -8.61 7.37
N LEU A 23 -8.23 -8.20 8.03
CA LEU A 23 -7.11 -7.52 7.41
C LEU A 23 -6.28 -8.47 6.53
N ASN A 24 -6.16 -9.72 6.93
CA ASN A 24 -5.46 -10.76 6.19
C ASN A 24 -6.25 -11.22 4.95
N LYS A 25 -7.57 -11.00 4.92
CA LYS A 25 -8.45 -11.29 3.78
C LYS A 25 -8.43 -10.22 2.70
N ILE A 26 -7.81 -9.07 2.92
CA ILE A 26 -7.67 -8.07 1.86
C ILE A 26 -6.73 -8.62 0.79
N HIS A 27 -7.28 -8.73 -0.40
CA HIS A 27 -6.55 -9.20 -1.55
C HIS A 27 -5.36 -8.29 -1.84
N LYS A 28 -4.16 -8.88 -1.88
CA LYS A 28 -2.96 -8.18 -2.34
C LYS A 28 -2.90 -8.35 -3.84
N LEU A 29 -2.92 -7.25 -4.58
CA LEU A 29 -2.88 -7.29 -6.04
C LEU A 29 -1.58 -7.95 -6.56
N ASP A 30 -0.56 -8.02 -5.73
CA ASP A 30 0.75 -8.61 -5.98
C ASP A 30 0.84 -10.09 -5.54
N SER A 31 -0.28 -10.76 -5.33
CA SER A 31 -0.30 -12.19 -4.98
C SER A 31 0.10 -13.06 -6.17
N LEU A 32 1.03 -14.00 -5.94
CA LEU A 32 1.47 -14.99 -6.96
C LEU A 32 0.32 -15.79 -7.54
N ASN A 33 -0.69 -16.10 -6.75
CA ASN A 33 -1.85 -16.89 -7.19
C ASN A 33 -2.57 -16.29 -8.40
N TYR A 34 -2.55 -14.97 -8.55
CA TYR A 34 -3.17 -14.32 -9.71
C TYR A 34 -2.41 -14.51 -11.01
N PHE A 35 -1.22 -15.10 -10.97
CA PHE A 35 -0.34 -15.30 -12.11
C PHE A 35 -0.17 -16.78 -12.48
N GLU A 36 -0.81 -17.72 -11.77
CA GLU A 36 -0.71 -19.16 -12.04
C GLU A 36 -1.14 -19.56 -13.46
N PHE A 37 -2.09 -18.83 -14.05
CA PHE A 37 -2.54 -19.03 -15.42
C PHE A 37 -1.42 -18.92 -16.47
N ILE A 38 -0.30 -18.28 -16.13
CA ILE A 38 0.85 -18.15 -17.05
C ILE A 38 1.37 -19.53 -17.46
N LYS A 39 1.25 -20.53 -16.59
CA LYS A 39 1.63 -21.91 -16.88
C LYS A 39 0.95 -22.47 -18.13
N GLU A 40 -0.31 -22.08 -18.36
CA GLU A 40 -1.10 -22.49 -19.52
C GLU A 40 -0.71 -21.75 -20.81
N ILE A 41 -0.15 -20.54 -20.68
CA ILE A 41 0.20 -19.67 -21.82
C ILE A 41 1.65 -19.89 -22.25
N SER A 42 2.59 -19.91 -21.27
CA SER A 42 4.03 -20.02 -21.50
C SER A 42 4.71 -20.65 -20.30
N ILE A 43 5.09 -21.92 -20.43
CA ILE A 43 5.83 -22.63 -19.37
C ILE A 43 7.18 -21.96 -19.07
N ASN A 44 7.83 -21.38 -20.07
CA ASN A 44 9.11 -20.70 -19.89
C ASN A 44 8.94 -19.41 -19.04
N ASP A 45 7.90 -18.59 -19.34
CA ASP A 45 7.62 -17.37 -18.59
C ASP A 45 7.15 -17.74 -17.16
N TYR A 46 6.37 -18.80 -17.01
CA TYR A 46 5.98 -19.34 -15.70
C TYR A 46 7.20 -19.73 -14.86
N ASN A 47 8.09 -20.57 -15.40
CA ASN A 47 9.29 -21.01 -14.69
C ASN A 47 10.18 -19.81 -14.31
N LEU A 48 10.33 -18.82 -15.19
CA LEU A 48 11.10 -17.61 -14.88
C LEU A 48 10.49 -16.84 -13.71
N ILE A 49 9.17 -16.67 -13.69
CA ILE A 49 8.47 -15.92 -12.65
C ILE A 49 8.38 -16.70 -11.35
N PHE A 50 8.04 -17.99 -11.39
CA PHE A 50 7.75 -18.78 -10.20
C PHE A 50 8.98 -19.51 -9.65
N GLU A 51 9.85 -20.04 -10.52
CA GLU A 51 11.00 -20.84 -10.13
C GLU A 51 12.32 -20.06 -10.12
N GLY A 52 12.41 -18.97 -10.90
CA GLY A 52 13.59 -18.13 -10.96
C GLY A 52 14.00 -17.59 -9.61
N THR A 53 15.31 -17.51 -9.37
CA THR A 53 15.92 -16.95 -8.14
C THR A 53 16.39 -15.52 -8.33
N GLU A 54 16.51 -15.07 -9.58
CA GLU A 54 17.00 -13.74 -9.92
C GLU A 54 15.84 -12.73 -9.97
N TYR A 55 16.10 -11.54 -9.47
CA TYR A 55 15.16 -10.39 -9.46
C TYR A 55 15.73 -9.28 -10.32
N ASP A 56 15.99 -9.61 -11.59
CA ASP A 56 16.53 -8.67 -12.53
C ASP A 56 15.44 -8.03 -13.41
N TRP A 57 15.87 -7.07 -14.22
CA TRP A 57 15.03 -6.40 -15.19
C TRP A 57 14.44 -7.33 -16.26
N LYS A 58 15.06 -8.48 -16.52
CA LYS A 58 14.57 -9.46 -17.49
C LYS A 58 13.34 -10.18 -16.93
N THR A 59 13.44 -10.68 -15.70
CA THR A 59 12.33 -11.29 -14.98
C THR A 59 11.17 -10.31 -14.83
N LEU A 60 11.46 -9.07 -14.44
CA LEU A 60 10.45 -8.03 -14.35
C LEU A 60 9.79 -7.76 -15.71
N ALA A 61 10.56 -7.65 -16.79
CA ALA A 61 10.03 -7.39 -18.13
C ALA A 61 9.09 -8.50 -18.63
N VAL A 62 9.35 -9.75 -18.25
CA VAL A 62 8.45 -10.88 -18.53
C VAL A 62 7.19 -10.79 -17.67
N TYR A 63 7.35 -10.59 -16.37
CA TYR A 63 6.26 -10.51 -15.40
C TYR A 63 5.25 -9.40 -15.77
N THR A 64 5.73 -8.24 -16.20
CA THR A 64 4.88 -7.09 -16.53
C THR A 64 3.91 -7.35 -17.68
N LYS A 65 4.21 -8.28 -18.59
CA LYS A 65 3.32 -8.66 -19.68
C LYS A 65 1.95 -9.16 -19.17
N TYR A 66 1.93 -9.71 -17.99
CA TYR A 66 0.78 -10.41 -17.42
C TYR A 66 -0.01 -9.58 -16.39
N TRP A 67 0.43 -8.39 -16.02
CA TRP A 67 -0.23 -7.57 -15.00
C TRP A 67 -1.72 -7.33 -15.26
N ILE A 68 -2.05 -6.85 -16.44
CA ILE A 68 -3.45 -6.54 -16.79
C ILE A 68 -4.27 -7.81 -16.91
N GLU A 69 -3.72 -8.85 -17.51
CA GLU A 69 -4.44 -10.12 -17.67
C GLU A 69 -4.70 -10.79 -16.32
N ALA A 70 -3.73 -10.75 -15.40
CA ALA A 70 -3.90 -11.23 -14.04
C ALA A 70 -5.05 -10.50 -13.34
N GLN A 71 -5.09 -9.18 -13.43
CA GLN A 71 -6.15 -8.35 -12.83
C GLN A 71 -7.53 -8.66 -13.44
N LYS A 72 -7.65 -8.88 -14.74
CA LYS A 72 -8.90 -9.27 -15.39
C LYS A 72 -9.42 -10.63 -14.94
N ARG A 73 -8.54 -11.54 -14.55
CA ARG A 73 -8.89 -12.89 -14.10
C ARG A 73 -9.28 -12.98 -12.64
N ILE A 74 -9.10 -11.90 -11.87
CA ILE A 74 -9.54 -11.88 -10.48
C ILE A 74 -11.05 -11.99 -10.42
N LYS A 75 -11.52 -13.06 -9.76
CA LYS A 75 -12.96 -13.27 -9.52
C LYS A 75 -13.38 -12.54 -8.26
N ILE A 76 -14.39 -11.70 -8.37
CA ILE A 76 -15.07 -11.10 -7.23
C ILE A 76 -16.14 -12.09 -6.79
N ASN A 77 -15.92 -12.74 -5.67
CA ASN A 77 -16.83 -13.81 -5.21
C ASN A 77 -18.11 -13.28 -4.56
N GLU A 78 -18.06 -12.07 -4.02
CA GLU A 78 -19.18 -11.42 -3.33
C GLU A 78 -19.21 -9.93 -3.68
N GLY A 79 -20.43 -9.42 -3.94
CA GLY A 79 -20.63 -8.01 -4.27
C GLY A 79 -20.25 -7.63 -5.71
N THR A 80 -20.18 -6.33 -5.98
CA THR A 80 -19.94 -5.76 -7.30
C THR A 80 -18.53 -5.20 -7.47
N PHE A 81 -17.77 -5.05 -6.40
CA PHE A 81 -16.38 -4.57 -6.41
C PHE A 81 -15.57 -5.17 -5.24
N ALA A 82 -14.26 -5.14 -5.37
CA ALA A 82 -13.34 -5.59 -4.33
C ALA A 82 -12.22 -4.56 -4.09
N PHE A 83 -11.70 -4.54 -2.87
CA PHE A 83 -10.56 -3.73 -2.49
C PHE A 83 -9.27 -4.54 -2.59
N PHE A 84 -8.26 -3.94 -3.21
CA PHE A 84 -6.94 -4.52 -3.33
C PHE A 84 -5.91 -3.59 -2.73
N LYS A 85 -4.96 -4.15 -2.00
CA LYS A 85 -3.77 -3.44 -1.56
C LYS A 85 -2.63 -3.71 -2.52
N THR A 86 -1.85 -2.70 -2.83
CA THR A 86 -0.59 -2.83 -3.56
C THR A 86 0.47 -1.90 -2.98
N HIS A 87 1.74 -2.28 -3.13
CA HIS A 87 2.87 -1.40 -2.91
C HIS A 87 3.50 -0.94 -4.24
N ASN A 88 3.04 -1.47 -5.38
CA ASN A 88 3.57 -1.08 -6.67
C ASN A 88 3.33 0.39 -6.98
N ALA A 89 4.33 1.05 -7.52
CA ALA A 89 4.14 2.26 -8.29
C ALA A 89 3.31 1.94 -9.55
N ARG A 90 2.52 2.90 -10.01
CA ARG A 90 1.80 2.73 -11.28
C ARG A 90 2.73 3.01 -12.46
N VAL A 91 3.59 2.07 -12.73
CA VAL A 91 4.58 2.18 -13.80
C VAL A 91 4.04 1.70 -15.14
N LYS A 92 4.68 2.17 -16.21
CA LYS A 92 4.63 1.58 -17.54
C LYS A 92 6.02 1.07 -17.86
N LEU A 93 6.17 -0.23 -18.10
CA LEU A 93 7.42 -0.84 -18.54
C LEU A 93 7.23 -1.38 -19.96
N LYS A 94 7.96 -0.81 -20.92
CA LYS A 94 7.67 -0.98 -22.35
C LYS A 94 6.22 -0.57 -22.62
N GLU A 95 5.39 -1.48 -23.17
CA GLU A 95 3.98 -1.23 -23.43
C GLU A 95 3.04 -1.70 -22.29
N ASN A 96 3.61 -2.32 -21.25
CA ASN A 96 2.83 -2.95 -20.17
C ASN A 96 2.62 -1.96 -19.03
N HIS A 97 1.39 -1.62 -18.77
CA HIS A 97 0.98 -0.84 -17.59
C HIS A 97 0.74 -1.77 -16.39
N TYR A 98 1.12 -1.30 -15.20
CA TYR A 98 0.80 -2.02 -13.97
C TYR A 98 -0.71 -2.20 -13.79
N THR A 99 -1.48 -1.15 -14.01
CA THR A 99 -2.94 -1.17 -14.04
C THR A 99 -3.47 -0.08 -14.98
N ASN A 100 -4.73 -0.20 -15.38
CA ASN A 100 -5.41 0.76 -16.24
C ASN A 100 -6.90 0.90 -15.87
N GLU A 101 -7.61 1.76 -16.60
CA GLU A 101 -9.02 2.06 -16.40
C GLU A 101 -9.97 0.89 -16.67
N LEU A 102 -9.52 -0.20 -17.28
CA LEU A 102 -10.33 -1.40 -17.50
C LEU A 102 -10.27 -2.37 -16.32
N THR A 103 -9.27 -2.23 -15.45
CA THR A 103 -9.04 -3.12 -14.30
C THR A 103 -9.09 -2.40 -12.96
N THR A 104 -9.17 -1.07 -12.96
CA THR A 104 -9.22 -0.23 -11.75
C THR A 104 -10.36 0.77 -11.86
N LEU A 105 -11.38 0.65 -11.00
CA LEU A 105 -12.48 1.59 -10.93
C LEU A 105 -12.07 2.93 -10.30
N GLY A 106 -11.17 2.89 -9.33
CA GLY A 106 -10.64 4.04 -8.62
C GLY A 106 -9.58 3.61 -7.62
N PHE A 107 -8.91 4.56 -6.98
CA PHE A 107 -7.89 4.24 -5.98
C PHE A 107 -7.83 5.27 -4.86
N ILE A 108 -7.35 4.80 -3.70
CA ILE A 108 -6.97 5.65 -2.58
C ILE A 108 -5.46 5.55 -2.40
N TYR A 109 -4.77 6.68 -2.51
CA TYR A 109 -3.34 6.78 -2.28
C TYR A 109 -3.06 7.38 -0.91
N ILE A 110 -2.21 6.71 -0.12
CA ILE A 110 -1.81 7.23 1.18
C ILE A 110 -0.35 7.59 1.14
N SER A 111 -0.09 8.89 1.26
CA SER A 111 1.25 9.41 1.46
C SER A 111 1.60 9.47 2.95
N ARG A 112 2.88 9.52 3.23
CA ARG A 112 3.45 9.83 4.55
C ARG A 112 4.71 10.65 4.35
N ASP A 113 5.04 11.49 5.33
CA ASP A 113 6.30 12.26 5.34
C ASP A 113 7.49 11.31 5.10
N PRO A 114 8.27 11.50 4.02
CA PRO A 114 9.37 10.60 3.67
C PRO A 114 10.42 10.50 4.78
N ARG A 115 10.60 11.53 5.60
CA ARG A 115 11.50 11.55 6.75
C ARG A 115 11.04 10.58 7.84
N ASP A 116 9.73 10.48 8.09
CA ASP A 116 9.17 9.48 9.02
C ASP A 116 9.10 8.07 8.42
N ILE A 117 9.00 7.96 7.08
CA ILE A 117 9.07 6.66 6.40
C ILE A 117 10.44 6.03 6.61
N VAL A 118 11.53 6.79 6.43
CA VAL A 118 12.90 6.31 6.66
C VAL A 118 13.04 5.70 8.05
N LEU A 119 12.60 6.39 9.09
CA LEU A 119 12.68 5.88 10.47
C LEU A 119 11.87 4.60 10.69
N SER A 120 10.67 4.56 10.10
CA SER A 120 9.81 3.39 10.23
C SER A 120 10.38 2.19 9.48
N TYR A 121 10.86 2.41 8.25
CA TYR A 121 11.35 1.34 7.39
C TYR A 121 12.72 0.81 7.82
N SER A 122 13.61 1.68 8.31
CA SER A 122 14.87 1.31 8.94
C SER A 122 14.66 0.28 10.06
N LYS A 123 13.73 0.55 10.98
CA LYS A 123 13.40 -0.36 12.07
C LYS A 123 12.73 -1.65 11.59
N HIS A 124 11.86 -1.55 10.59
CA HIS A 124 11.16 -2.70 10.02
C HIS A 124 12.12 -3.67 9.30
N THR A 125 13.14 -3.15 8.63
CA THR A 125 14.10 -3.95 7.84
C THR A 125 15.41 -4.23 8.57
N ASN A 126 15.61 -3.64 9.74
CA ASN A 126 16.87 -3.65 10.48
C ASN A 126 18.05 -3.11 9.67
N LYS A 127 17.80 -2.10 8.85
CA LYS A 127 18.82 -1.37 8.08
C LYS A 127 19.17 -0.08 8.82
N ASP A 128 20.38 0.40 8.65
CA ASP A 128 20.76 1.74 9.10
C ASP A 128 19.96 2.83 8.34
N ILE A 129 19.96 4.03 8.90
CA ILE A 129 19.17 5.14 8.36
C ILE A 129 19.67 5.55 6.98
N ASP A 130 20.99 5.63 6.77
CA ASP A 130 21.57 6.11 5.52
C ASP A 130 21.26 5.13 4.36
N SER A 131 21.42 3.83 4.58
CA SER A 131 21.00 2.80 3.63
C SER A 131 19.50 2.86 3.35
N THR A 132 18.68 3.23 4.33
CA THR A 132 17.23 3.36 4.16
C THR A 132 16.87 4.63 3.39
N ILE A 133 17.63 5.72 3.55
CA ILE A 133 17.49 6.92 2.73
C ILE A 133 17.80 6.60 1.27
N ASP A 134 18.87 5.86 1.00
CA ASP A 134 19.23 5.42 -0.35
C ASP A 134 18.09 4.65 -1.02
N LEU A 135 17.43 3.73 -0.31
CA LEU A 135 16.28 2.99 -0.83
C LEU A 135 15.08 3.91 -1.12
N LEU A 136 14.92 4.97 -0.33
CA LEU A 136 13.77 5.89 -0.48
C LEU A 136 13.96 6.86 -1.66
N ILE A 137 15.19 7.31 -1.91
CA ILE A 137 15.48 8.33 -2.94
C ILE A 137 15.86 7.75 -4.30
N ASN A 138 16.22 6.46 -4.36
CA ASN A 138 16.56 5.74 -5.57
C ASN A 138 15.46 4.74 -5.96
N ASP A 139 15.43 4.38 -7.25
CA ASP A 139 14.44 3.43 -7.74
C ASP A 139 14.70 2.04 -7.17
N THR A 140 13.67 1.47 -6.56
CA THR A 140 13.74 0.21 -5.83
C THR A 140 12.70 -0.78 -6.35
N ILE A 141 13.11 -2.05 -6.42
CA ILE A 141 12.26 -3.19 -6.68
C ILE A 141 12.35 -4.11 -5.46
N MET A 142 11.21 -4.48 -4.91
CA MET A 142 11.13 -5.51 -3.87
C MET A 142 11.09 -6.89 -4.53
N GLY A 143 11.93 -7.79 -4.04
CA GLY A 143 11.95 -9.17 -4.51
C GLY A 143 10.69 -9.95 -4.14
N LYS A 144 10.41 -11.01 -4.89
CA LYS A 144 9.34 -11.94 -4.53
C LYS A 144 9.63 -12.64 -3.21
N ASP A 145 8.57 -12.98 -2.51
CA ASP A 145 8.63 -13.83 -1.32
C ASP A 145 7.61 -14.96 -1.48
N LYS A 146 8.08 -16.14 -1.89
CA LYS A 146 7.22 -17.32 -2.10
C LYS A 146 6.49 -17.71 -0.80
N THR A 147 7.15 -17.55 0.35
CA THR A 147 6.56 -17.94 1.65
C THR A 147 5.37 -17.05 2.01
N LYS A 148 5.37 -15.80 1.52
CA LYS A 148 4.29 -14.82 1.70
C LYS A 148 3.42 -14.66 0.46
N ASN A 149 3.56 -15.55 -0.53
CA ASN A 149 2.79 -15.49 -1.78
C ASN A 149 2.87 -14.11 -2.47
N ARG A 150 4.08 -13.52 -2.53
CA ARG A 150 4.32 -12.20 -3.13
C ARG A 150 5.15 -12.30 -4.40
N THR A 151 4.75 -11.51 -5.39
CA THR A 151 5.52 -11.29 -6.63
C THR A 151 6.55 -10.18 -6.46
N LEU A 152 7.17 -9.79 -7.58
CA LEU A 152 8.01 -8.59 -7.66
C LEU A 152 7.13 -7.33 -7.52
N GLU A 153 7.58 -6.38 -6.70
CA GLU A 153 6.93 -5.09 -6.52
C GLU A 153 7.88 -3.97 -6.95
N VAL A 154 7.42 -3.14 -7.88
CA VAL A 154 8.17 -1.97 -8.38
C VAL A 154 7.82 -0.77 -7.53
N LEU A 155 8.68 -0.39 -6.62
CA LEU A 155 8.43 0.74 -5.72
C LEU A 155 8.83 2.08 -6.34
N LEU A 156 9.86 2.11 -7.20
CA LEU A 156 10.55 3.34 -7.57
C LEU A 156 11.13 4.05 -6.34
N ASN A 157 11.54 5.29 -6.50
CA ASN A 157 11.80 6.20 -5.39
C ASN A 157 10.49 6.85 -4.90
N TRP A 158 10.47 7.42 -3.70
CA TRP A 158 9.26 7.96 -3.07
C TRP A 158 8.53 9.00 -3.92
N LYS A 159 9.26 9.95 -4.52
CA LYS A 159 8.66 11.01 -5.35
C LYS A 159 8.04 10.47 -6.63
N ASP A 160 8.68 9.50 -7.28
CA ASP A 160 8.21 8.95 -8.55
C ASP A 160 7.11 7.91 -8.33
N HIS A 161 7.11 7.20 -7.19
CA HIS A 161 5.97 6.41 -6.75
C HIS A 161 4.71 7.27 -6.66
N TYR A 162 4.75 8.37 -5.93
CA TYR A 162 3.62 9.31 -5.81
C TYR A 162 3.21 9.85 -7.17
N ARG A 163 4.16 10.34 -7.98
CA ARG A 163 3.89 10.90 -9.32
C ARG A 163 3.27 9.89 -10.26
N SER A 164 3.63 8.61 -10.16
CA SER A 164 3.11 7.56 -11.03
C SER A 164 1.59 7.38 -10.85
N TRP A 165 1.14 7.40 -9.61
CA TRP A 165 -0.29 7.33 -9.29
C TRP A 165 -1.01 8.65 -9.56
N LYS A 166 -0.39 9.79 -9.27
CA LYS A 166 -1.00 11.11 -9.54
C LYS A 166 -1.30 11.33 -11.02
N LYS A 167 -0.51 10.76 -11.91
CA LYS A 167 -0.74 10.80 -13.35
C LYS A 167 -1.89 9.93 -13.83
N PHE A 168 -2.47 9.11 -12.97
CA PHE A 168 -3.60 8.25 -13.34
C PHE A 168 -4.93 8.99 -13.22
N ILE A 169 -5.17 9.93 -14.11
CA ILE A 169 -6.34 10.82 -14.14
C ILE A 169 -7.58 10.21 -14.79
N LYS A 170 -7.48 9.00 -15.36
CA LYS A 170 -8.59 8.34 -16.06
C LYS A 170 -9.62 7.69 -15.14
N VAL A 171 -9.30 7.56 -13.87
CA VAL A 171 -10.20 7.00 -12.85
C VAL A 171 -10.26 7.93 -11.64
N PRO A 172 -11.36 7.91 -10.89
CA PRO A 172 -11.46 8.64 -9.63
C PRO A 172 -10.34 8.28 -8.66
N SER A 173 -9.83 9.29 -7.96
CA SER A 173 -8.75 9.08 -7.01
C SER A 173 -8.91 9.94 -5.76
N LEU A 174 -8.50 9.39 -4.61
CA LEU A 174 -8.45 10.09 -3.34
C LEU A 174 -7.02 10.00 -2.78
N PHE A 175 -6.42 11.16 -2.51
CA PHE A 175 -5.10 11.25 -1.90
C PHE A 175 -5.24 11.65 -0.43
N LEU A 176 -4.72 10.81 0.46
CA LEU A 176 -4.76 11.00 1.90
C LEU A 176 -3.32 11.09 2.44
N LYS A 177 -3.17 11.80 3.55
CA LYS A 177 -1.92 11.80 4.32
C LYS A 177 -2.07 10.94 5.57
N TYR A 178 -1.06 10.15 5.86
CA TYR A 178 -1.00 9.35 7.10
C TYR A 178 -1.13 10.24 8.35
N GLU A 179 -0.54 11.42 8.31
CA GLU A 179 -0.58 12.40 9.38
C GLU A 179 -2.02 12.85 9.66
N ASP A 180 -2.82 13.07 8.61
CA ASP A 180 -4.22 13.47 8.75
C ASP A 180 -5.08 12.33 9.30
N LEU A 181 -4.82 11.09 8.86
CA LEU A 181 -5.44 9.89 9.43
C LEU A 181 -5.11 9.67 10.91
N VAL A 182 -3.95 10.11 11.37
CA VAL A 182 -3.56 10.04 12.79
C VAL A 182 -4.21 11.16 13.60
N ASN A 183 -4.27 12.39 13.03
CA ASN A 183 -4.74 13.57 13.72
C ASN A 183 -6.28 13.67 13.78
N ASP A 184 -6.96 13.28 12.70
CA ASP A 184 -8.42 13.41 12.57
C ASP A 184 -8.98 12.29 11.69
N ILE A 185 -9.03 11.09 12.28
CA ILE A 185 -9.52 9.91 11.56
C ILE A 185 -10.99 10.02 11.16
N GLU A 186 -11.82 10.72 11.94
CA GLU A 186 -13.24 10.87 11.64
C GLU A 186 -13.44 11.66 10.35
N ARG A 187 -12.73 12.78 10.21
CA ARG A 187 -12.74 13.57 8.97
C ARG A 187 -12.29 12.74 7.78
N GLU A 188 -11.18 12.01 7.92
CA GLU A 188 -10.64 11.23 6.80
C GLU A 188 -11.55 10.06 6.39
N ILE A 189 -12.24 9.42 7.34
CA ILE A 189 -13.25 8.41 7.00
C ILE A 189 -14.45 9.06 6.29
N ASN A 190 -14.88 10.25 6.70
CA ASN A 190 -15.92 10.98 5.97
C ASN A 190 -15.46 11.30 4.54
N ASN A 191 -14.25 11.79 4.32
CA ASN A 191 -13.69 12.03 2.99
C ASN A 191 -13.72 10.74 2.13
N ILE A 192 -13.37 9.60 2.71
CA ILE A 192 -13.43 8.30 2.03
C ILE A 192 -14.86 7.91 1.66
N THR A 193 -15.81 8.08 2.57
CA THR A 193 -17.21 7.74 2.30
C THR A 193 -17.82 8.62 1.23
N ASP A 194 -17.50 9.91 1.27
CA ASP A 194 -17.97 10.90 0.30
C ASP A 194 -17.35 10.64 -1.08
N PHE A 195 -16.08 10.20 -1.13
CA PHE A 195 -15.43 9.75 -2.36
C PHE A 195 -16.16 8.56 -2.99
N PHE A 196 -16.56 7.56 -2.19
CA PHE A 196 -17.30 6.40 -2.69
C PHE A 196 -18.71 6.75 -3.13
N TYR A 197 -19.40 7.58 -2.37
CA TYR A 197 -20.73 8.06 -2.75
C TYR A 197 -20.70 8.86 -4.07
N SER A 198 -19.83 9.87 -4.14
CA SER A 198 -19.77 10.78 -5.28
C SER A 198 -19.31 10.13 -6.58
N ASN A 199 -18.47 9.12 -6.53
CA ASN A 199 -17.89 8.51 -7.73
C ASN A 199 -18.56 7.20 -8.14
N PHE A 200 -19.16 6.48 -7.19
CA PHE A 200 -19.67 5.12 -7.44
C PHE A 200 -21.11 4.92 -6.95
N ASN A 201 -21.75 5.97 -6.42
CA ASN A 201 -23.10 5.93 -5.82
C ASN A 201 -23.23 4.84 -4.73
N ILE A 202 -22.15 4.65 -3.95
CA ILE A 202 -22.13 3.67 -2.86
C ILE A 202 -22.54 4.38 -1.57
N GLU A 203 -23.72 4.04 -1.09
CA GLU A 203 -24.23 4.51 0.21
C GLU A 203 -23.82 3.55 1.33
N ILE A 204 -23.50 4.13 2.49
CA ILE A 204 -23.12 3.37 3.67
C ILE A 204 -24.24 3.48 4.70
N SER A 205 -24.94 2.38 4.92
CA SER A 205 -25.94 2.28 5.97
C SER A 205 -25.30 2.48 7.36
N ASN A 206 -25.99 3.17 8.25
CA ASN A 206 -25.54 3.44 9.62
C ASN A 206 -24.14 4.10 9.69
N LYS A 207 -23.86 5.03 8.75
CA LYS A 207 -22.54 5.65 8.57
C LYS A 207 -21.91 6.11 9.89
N ASN A 208 -22.65 6.88 10.70
CA ASN A 208 -22.12 7.47 11.93
C ASN A 208 -21.74 6.43 12.99
N GLU A 209 -22.51 5.37 13.12
CA GLU A 209 -22.21 4.27 14.03
C GLU A 209 -20.97 3.50 13.58
N LYS A 210 -20.90 3.16 12.31
CA LYS A 210 -19.74 2.50 11.71
C LYS A 210 -18.46 3.32 11.85
N ILE A 211 -18.53 4.63 11.68
CA ILE A 211 -17.38 5.52 11.90
C ILE A 211 -16.89 5.42 13.33
N LYS A 212 -17.79 5.51 14.32
CA LYS A 212 -17.42 5.35 15.74
C LYS A 212 -16.78 4.00 16.03
N ASN A 213 -17.31 2.93 15.46
CA ASN A 213 -16.76 1.59 15.61
C ASN A 213 -15.37 1.45 15.00
N VAL A 214 -15.14 2.02 13.80
CA VAL A 214 -13.82 2.05 13.17
C VAL A 214 -12.84 2.82 14.04
N ILE A 215 -13.18 4.03 14.51
CA ILE A 215 -12.31 4.83 15.36
C ILE A 215 -11.91 4.06 16.62
N LYS A 216 -12.88 3.43 17.28
CA LYS A 216 -12.64 2.64 18.50
C LYS A 216 -11.76 1.43 18.22
N SER A 217 -12.07 0.65 17.21
CA SER A 217 -11.37 -0.61 16.93
C SER A 217 -9.97 -0.40 16.31
N THR A 218 -9.74 0.72 15.64
CA THR A 218 -8.45 1.03 14.99
C THR A 218 -7.57 2.00 15.77
N ASN A 219 -7.90 2.30 17.01
CA ASN A 219 -6.95 3.06 17.82
C ASN A 219 -5.64 2.28 17.98
N PHE A 220 -4.55 3.00 18.22
CA PHE A 220 -3.22 2.42 18.21
C PHE A 220 -3.05 1.29 19.24
N ASP A 221 -3.57 1.47 20.43
CA ASP A 221 -3.43 0.48 21.51
C ASP A 221 -4.19 -0.81 21.20
N ASN A 222 -5.38 -0.71 20.62
CA ASN A 222 -6.15 -1.89 20.20
C ASN A 222 -5.40 -2.64 19.09
N LEU A 223 -4.88 -1.94 18.06
CA LEU A 223 -4.13 -2.57 16.99
C LEU A 223 -2.85 -3.25 17.50
N LYS A 224 -2.14 -2.60 18.41
CA LYS A 224 -0.94 -3.16 19.04
C LYS A 224 -1.27 -4.39 19.90
N ASN A 225 -2.35 -4.33 20.68
CA ASN A 225 -2.80 -5.46 21.48
C ASN A 225 -3.23 -6.65 20.60
N MET A 226 -3.90 -6.39 19.48
CA MET A 226 -4.25 -7.44 18.51
C MET A 226 -3.01 -8.06 17.87
N GLU A 227 -1.99 -7.26 17.51
CA GLU A 227 -0.73 -7.77 16.99
C GLU A 227 -0.02 -8.69 18.00
N ASN A 228 0.00 -8.29 19.27
CA ASN A 228 0.63 -9.08 20.32
C ASN A 228 -0.12 -10.39 20.57
N LYS A 229 -1.45 -10.39 20.44
CA LYS A 229 -2.29 -11.57 20.72
C LYS A 229 -2.37 -12.55 19.54
N ASN A 230 -2.51 -12.03 18.33
CA ASN A 230 -2.86 -12.83 17.15
C ASN A 230 -1.75 -12.86 16.10
N GLY A 231 -0.68 -12.07 16.27
CA GLY A 231 0.30 -11.80 15.21
C GLY A 231 -0.26 -10.88 14.13
N PHE A 232 0.60 -10.46 13.21
CA PHE A 232 0.22 -9.68 12.03
C PHE A 232 1.12 -10.04 10.85
N ASP A 233 0.54 -10.38 9.70
CA ASP A 233 1.25 -10.88 8.51
C ASP A 233 2.36 -9.93 8.00
N GLU A 234 2.20 -8.62 8.21
CA GLU A 234 3.18 -7.64 7.79
C GLU A 234 4.22 -7.32 8.87
N LYS A 235 4.14 -7.98 10.03
CA LYS A 235 5.17 -7.89 11.06
C LYS A 235 6.49 -8.41 10.52
N SER A 236 7.56 -7.67 10.76
CA SER A 236 8.90 -8.15 10.45
C SER A 236 9.45 -8.99 11.61
N LYS A 237 10.49 -9.76 11.33
CA LYS A 237 11.21 -10.49 12.39
C LYS A 237 12.03 -9.56 13.31
N TYR A 238 12.15 -8.28 12.95
CA TYR A 238 12.98 -7.31 13.66
C TYR A 238 12.20 -6.32 14.50
N SER A 239 10.94 -6.07 14.17
CA SER A 239 10.11 -5.10 14.91
C SER A 239 8.64 -5.38 14.78
N ASP A 240 7.87 -4.97 15.79
CA ASP A 240 6.43 -4.92 15.69
C ASP A 240 6.00 -3.97 14.58
N PHE A 241 4.90 -4.29 13.94
CA PHE A 241 4.31 -3.44 12.91
C PHE A 241 3.68 -2.17 13.53
N PHE A 242 2.90 -2.36 14.61
CA PHE A 242 2.31 -1.26 15.38
C PHE A 242 3.28 -0.78 16.47
N ARG A 243 4.41 -0.19 16.06
CA ARG A 243 5.50 0.18 16.96
C ARG A 243 5.24 1.49 17.72
N SER A 244 4.84 2.54 17.05
CA SER A 244 4.77 3.90 17.63
C SER A 244 3.47 4.65 17.31
N GLY A 245 2.95 4.56 16.08
CA GLY A 245 1.78 5.32 15.64
C GLY A 245 1.96 6.84 15.58
N LYS A 246 3.18 7.36 15.87
CA LYS A 246 3.49 8.78 15.96
C LYS A 246 3.94 9.37 14.63
N THR A 247 3.75 10.67 14.48
CA THR A 247 4.22 11.49 13.37
C THR A 247 5.33 12.42 13.83
N LYS A 248 6.08 12.98 12.86
CA LYS A 248 7.14 13.98 13.11
C LYS A 248 8.29 13.49 13.99
N GLN A 249 8.51 12.18 14.12
CA GLN A 249 9.62 11.62 14.90
C GLN A 249 10.97 11.99 14.28
N TRP A 250 11.00 12.21 12.97
CA TRP A 250 12.18 12.63 12.23
C TRP A 250 12.86 13.89 12.78
N LYS A 251 12.09 14.77 13.43
CA LYS A 251 12.64 16.00 14.00
C LYS A 251 13.74 15.74 15.02
N ASN A 252 13.59 14.67 15.79
CA ASN A 252 14.51 14.31 16.88
C ASN A 252 15.46 13.14 16.50
N GLU A 253 15.08 12.29 15.54
CA GLU A 253 15.83 11.06 15.24
C GLU A 253 16.75 11.19 14.02
N LEU A 254 16.50 12.13 13.08
CA LEU A 254 17.39 12.38 11.95
C LEU A 254 18.36 13.53 12.21
N ASN A 255 19.61 13.37 11.79
CA ASN A 255 20.57 14.46 11.78
C ASN A 255 20.30 15.44 10.61
N GLN A 256 20.96 16.59 10.60
CA GLN A 256 20.71 17.64 9.61
C GLN A 256 21.07 17.21 8.19
N ASN A 257 22.14 16.45 7.99
CA ASN A 257 22.54 15.97 6.66
C ASN A 257 21.50 15.01 6.08
N GLN A 258 20.98 14.08 6.89
CA GLN A 258 19.93 13.16 6.51
C GLN A 258 18.63 13.89 6.13
N LYS A 259 18.22 14.89 6.93
CA LYS A 259 17.07 15.75 6.61
C LYS A 259 17.26 16.44 5.27
N ASN A 260 18.40 17.10 5.08
CA ASN A 260 18.72 17.85 3.87
C ASN A 260 18.68 16.94 2.61
N LEU A 261 19.25 15.74 2.71
CA LEU A 261 19.31 14.79 1.59
C LEU A 261 17.92 14.36 1.15
N ILE A 262 17.03 14.00 2.10
CA ILE A 262 15.66 13.62 1.82
C ILE A 262 14.89 14.81 1.23
N GLU A 263 14.98 15.98 1.87
CA GLU A 263 14.27 17.19 1.47
C GLU A 263 14.68 17.66 0.08
N GLN A 264 15.96 17.65 -0.25
CA GLN A 264 16.45 18.00 -1.60
C GLN A 264 15.95 17.00 -2.64
N SER A 265 16.02 15.70 -2.36
CA SER A 265 15.62 14.64 -3.30
C SER A 265 14.11 14.60 -3.55
N CYS A 266 13.29 14.98 -2.57
CA CYS A 266 11.83 14.88 -2.61
C CYS A 266 11.12 16.24 -2.61
N LYS A 267 11.84 17.35 -2.73
CA LYS A 267 11.40 18.72 -2.48
C LYS A 267 10.02 19.05 -3.07
N ASN A 268 9.86 18.88 -4.37
CA ASN A 268 8.65 19.32 -5.06
C ASN A 268 7.39 18.59 -4.55
N GLN A 269 7.50 17.29 -4.34
CA GLN A 269 6.38 16.48 -3.85
C GLN A 269 6.12 16.71 -2.36
N MET A 270 7.16 17.01 -1.59
CA MET A 270 6.99 17.39 -0.19
C MET A 270 6.27 18.74 -0.04
N ILE A 271 6.62 19.73 -0.87
CA ILE A 271 5.90 21.03 -0.90
C ILE A 271 4.45 20.80 -1.33
N GLU A 272 4.22 20.07 -2.40
CA GLU A 272 2.89 19.78 -2.90
C GLU A 272 1.98 19.10 -1.86
N LEU A 273 2.54 18.18 -1.07
CA LEU A 273 1.83 17.45 -0.02
C LEU A 273 1.78 18.20 1.33
N GLY A 274 2.42 19.36 1.42
CA GLY A 274 2.44 20.17 2.65
C GLY A 274 3.31 19.57 3.76
N TYR A 275 4.41 18.89 3.40
CA TYR A 275 5.43 18.41 4.34
C TYR A 275 6.58 19.42 4.52
N MET A 276 6.63 20.42 3.66
CA MET A 276 7.56 21.56 3.71
C MET A 276 6.78 22.86 3.57
#